data_c7aef4a3be702b515dcc7ae918bfdb52
#
_entry.id   c7aef4a3be702b515dcc7ae918bfdb52
#
_cell.length_a   1.000
_cell.length_b   1.000
_cell.length_c   1.000
_cell.angle_alpha   90.00
_cell.angle_beta   90.00
_cell.angle_gamma   90.00
#
_symmetry.space_group_name_H-M   'P 1'
#
loop_
_entity.id
_entity.type
_entity.pdbx_description
1 polymer ?
#
loop_
_entity_poly.entity_id
_entity_poly.type
_entity_poly.pdbx_seq_one_letter_code
_entity_poly.pdbx_strand_id
1 'polypeptide(L)'
;MAGLIKAPESAESSDETTTKRTKARRKFLKGLGMVGISGILAGCGGQSGGDGGGGGGGDGGDGGDGGDGSDGSDGGTARASGEVHSFEVIGNPPNAGLKYQVEARTAEVWQQELPFTIEHRPMDQERVVDKYFFEQDADIAFNSYSIRPERMDPHQLLFDQFHSSRTNCGAYNQTNYTNDAMDEILENGARTIDREERQQYIRQAQNELTSLDGEAEFGSEHVITHPGEPHIWNSDKWDNITVVPGMGLQTIWSYNEATPTTDDTQMVIPMSSGAPNLTPLSSNQMNRETMKQVYDTLTKLGKDGAEPAPWLATDWEVSDDNLNITMNLVEGHTFHDGEPVTAEDVAFSYRYIGEHSPFLSGSVSSIDEVTALDETTVEFTLSEPFAPIFTYTFNRIPILPQHIWENIPDDVDADEAWRYSPADNDDLIGSGHLQFTQWQKDDEIRLDSFDDHFNPPEADQVVLSVITDPSAFNGGFSQGTLDLAFDVSRVDSPNLIELAEENDFLNTETVISVGSFPFAMYTTFAPTSFPEVRAAFCSTVPKQEAVEEIHGGLAEVGNSMISPVLPFWYSDEQTMWGMSYGGREKAIEVLEDRGFVIEDGTIYYPEGEAPESRYLEGHGCE
;
A
#
# COMPACT_ATOMS: atom_id res chain seq x y z
N MET A 1 -31.95 63.91 1.20
CA MET A 1 -31.66 63.60 2.62
C MET A 1 -31.00 62.25 2.65
N ALA A 2 -29.75 62.23 3.07
CA ALA A 2 -28.88 61.07 3.07
C ALA A 2 -29.20 60.13 4.24
N GLY A 3 -29.28 58.84 3.99
CA GLY A 3 -29.32 57.80 5.00
C GLY A 3 -28.17 56.82 4.75
N LEU A 4 -27.10 56.93 5.54
CA LEU A 4 -25.98 55.99 5.56
C LEU A 4 -26.45 54.63 6.06
N ILE A 5 -26.19 53.57 5.29
CA ILE A 5 -26.29 52.19 5.76
C ILE A 5 -24.86 51.75 6.11
N LYS A 6 -24.64 51.42 7.40
CA LYS A 6 -23.45 50.80 7.95
C LYS A 6 -23.26 49.38 7.41
N ALA A 7 -22.06 49.06 6.98
CA ALA A 7 -21.64 47.70 6.73
C ALA A 7 -21.52 46.89 8.03
N PRO A 8 -21.82 45.59 8.05
CA PRO A 8 -21.57 44.75 9.21
C PRO A 8 -20.09 44.34 9.26
N GLU A 9 -19.56 44.36 10.48
CA GLU A 9 -18.22 43.90 10.84
C GLU A 9 -18.03 42.43 10.49
N SER A 10 -16.89 42.14 9.90
CA SER A 10 -16.39 40.78 9.60
C SER A 10 -16.17 40.00 10.90
N ALA A 11 -16.86 38.90 11.06
CA ALA A 11 -16.69 37.98 12.17
C ALA A 11 -15.41 37.15 11.97
N GLU A 12 -14.51 37.22 12.94
CA GLU A 12 -13.42 36.29 13.19
C GLU A 12 -14.00 34.90 13.53
N SER A 13 -13.97 33.92 12.60
CA SER A 13 -14.36 32.54 12.89
C SER A 13 -13.50 31.45 12.23
N SER A 14 -12.35 31.82 11.63
CA SER A 14 -11.48 30.85 10.93
C SER A 14 -10.44 30.15 11.81
N ASP A 15 -10.19 30.62 13.05
CA ASP A 15 -9.08 30.13 13.88
C ASP A 15 -9.46 28.97 14.82
N GLU A 16 -10.73 28.85 15.19
CA GLU A 16 -11.15 27.77 16.11
C GLU A 16 -11.29 26.41 15.44
N THR A 17 -11.69 26.38 14.18
CA THR A 17 -11.88 25.13 13.42
C THR A 17 -10.54 24.51 13.02
N THR A 18 -9.57 25.33 12.64
CA THR A 18 -8.20 24.89 12.32
C THR A 18 -7.48 24.36 13.58
N THR A 19 -7.68 25.03 14.72
CA THR A 19 -7.09 24.61 16.01
C THR A 19 -7.71 23.31 16.54
N LYS A 20 -9.00 23.06 16.28
CA LYS A 20 -9.66 21.79 16.65
C LYS A 20 -9.18 20.63 15.76
N ARG A 21 -9.05 20.85 14.44
CA ARG A 21 -8.50 19.86 13.52
C ARG A 21 -7.05 19.49 13.86
N THR A 22 -6.21 20.46 14.20
CA THR A 22 -4.81 20.23 14.59
C THR A 22 -4.69 19.49 15.94
N LYS A 23 -5.61 19.74 16.90
CA LYS A 23 -5.64 19.02 18.18
C LYS A 23 -6.13 17.58 18.03
N ALA A 24 -7.11 17.31 17.19
CA ALA A 24 -7.58 15.96 16.88
C ALA A 24 -6.46 15.15 16.18
N ARG A 25 -5.77 15.74 15.21
CA ARG A 25 -4.60 15.14 14.55
C ARG A 25 -3.45 14.82 15.52
N ARG A 26 -3.11 15.72 16.44
CA ARG A 26 -2.07 15.46 17.46
C ARG A 26 -2.48 14.38 18.48
N LYS A 27 -3.76 14.22 18.80
CA LYS A 27 -4.26 13.11 19.61
C LYS A 27 -4.20 11.79 18.85
N PHE A 28 -4.58 11.80 17.57
CA PHE A 28 -4.49 10.65 16.67
C PHE A 28 -3.07 10.11 16.58
N LEU A 29 -2.08 10.97 16.29
CA LEU A 29 -0.66 10.59 16.20
C LEU A 29 -0.09 10.07 17.54
N LYS A 30 -0.59 10.53 18.70
CA LYS A 30 -0.18 10.00 20.01
C LYS A 30 -0.86 8.68 20.37
N GLY A 31 -2.03 8.37 19.82
CA GLY A 31 -2.72 7.10 20.00
C GLY A 31 -2.13 5.96 19.15
N LEU A 32 -1.52 6.28 18.01
CA LEU A 32 -0.84 5.32 17.13
C LEU A 32 0.49 4.77 17.69
N GLY A 33 1.06 5.42 18.70
CA GLY A 33 2.35 5.04 19.30
C GLY A 33 2.34 3.76 20.13
N MET A 34 1.24 3.00 20.19
CA MET A 34 1.20 1.72 20.93
C MET A 34 0.42 0.59 20.24
N VAL A 35 -0.10 0.77 19.04
CA VAL A 35 -0.72 -0.35 18.30
C VAL A 35 -0.06 -0.39 16.94
N GLY A 36 0.80 -1.37 16.75
CA GLY A 36 1.64 -1.54 15.58
C GLY A 36 0.85 -1.36 14.28
N ILE A 37 1.28 -0.38 13.50
CA ILE A 37 0.96 -0.25 12.08
C ILE A 37 1.63 -1.40 11.28
N SER A 38 1.82 -2.56 11.93
CA SER A 38 2.32 -3.78 11.31
C SER A 38 1.45 -4.28 10.15
N GLY A 39 0.27 -3.71 9.97
CA GLY A 39 -0.67 -4.10 8.91
C GLY A 39 -0.48 -3.41 7.56
N ILE A 40 0.25 -2.31 7.47
CA ILE A 40 0.45 -1.62 6.19
C ILE A 40 1.62 -2.26 5.41
N LEU A 41 2.58 -2.89 6.12
CA LEU A 41 3.79 -3.45 5.54
C LEU A 41 4.13 -4.87 6.07
N ALA A 42 3.19 -5.56 6.73
CA ALA A 42 3.54 -6.80 7.42
C ALA A 42 3.69 -8.01 6.49
N GLY A 43 4.92 -8.37 6.30
CA GLY A 43 5.36 -9.73 6.11
C GLY A 43 6.58 -9.93 6.99
N CYS A 44 6.46 -10.77 8.04
CA CYS A 44 7.49 -11.37 8.87
C CYS A 44 8.25 -10.52 9.91
N GLY A 45 8.06 -10.88 11.18
CA GLY A 45 8.96 -10.57 12.27
C GLY A 45 8.81 -11.56 13.40
N GLY A 46 9.75 -12.48 13.50
CA GLY A 46 9.90 -13.40 14.63
C GLY A 46 10.63 -12.71 15.78
N GLN A 47 10.14 -12.92 16.98
CA GLN A 47 10.65 -12.41 18.22
C GLN A 47 11.79 -13.28 18.75
N SER A 48 12.90 -12.69 19.19
CA SER A 48 13.74 -13.28 20.25
C SER A 48 14.43 -12.19 21.05
N GLY A 49 14.19 -12.16 22.35
CA GLY A 49 14.81 -11.27 23.31
C GLY A 49 16.22 -11.72 23.75
N GLY A 50 16.96 -10.81 24.34
CA GLY A 50 18.22 -11.10 25.00
C GLY A 50 18.96 -9.84 25.45
N ASP A 51 19.00 -9.69 26.73
CA ASP A 51 19.62 -8.68 27.60
C ASP A 51 21.11 -8.37 27.38
N GLY A 52 21.52 -7.13 27.79
CA GLY A 52 22.83 -6.87 28.46
C GLY A 52 23.73 -5.81 27.82
N GLY A 53 23.72 -4.59 28.22
CA GLY A 53 24.51 -4.05 29.31
C GLY A 53 25.85 -3.39 28.95
N GLY A 54 25.97 -2.05 29.17
CA GLY A 54 27.17 -1.37 29.72
C GLY A 54 28.17 -0.74 28.74
N GLY A 55 28.24 0.59 28.62
CA GLY A 55 28.97 1.45 29.51
C GLY A 55 30.25 2.09 28.96
N GLY A 56 30.33 3.45 28.97
CA GLY A 56 31.54 4.27 29.11
C GLY A 56 32.21 4.74 27.80
N GLY A 57 32.33 6.02 27.46
CA GLY A 57 32.80 7.15 28.22
C GLY A 57 34.16 7.66 27.75
N GLY A 58 34.30 8.97 27.39
CA GLY A 58 35.59 9.68 27.30
C GLY A 58 35.86 10.37 25.96
N ASP A 59 35.59 11.58 25.84
CA ASP A 59 36.24 12.85 26.16
C ASP A 59 37.51 13.19 25.36
N GLY A 60 37.54 14.37 24.69
CA GLY A 60 38.70 15.26 24.69
C GLY A 60 39.38 15.64 23.39
N GLY A 61 39.26 16.90 23.00
CA GLY A 61 40.40 17.74 22.67
C GLY A 61 40.59 18.18 21.22
N ASP A 62 40.13 19.32 20.91
CA ASP A 62 40.72 20.66 20.74
C ASP A 62 41.96 20.80 19.86
N GLY A 63 41.92 21.78 18.90
CA GLY A 63 43.04 22.65 18.63
C GLY A 63 43.59 22.76 17.21
N GLY A 64 43.36 23.92 16.55
CA GLY A 64 44.45 24.69 16.03
C GLY A 64 44.64 24.83 14.49
N ASP A 65 44.08 25.83 13.96
CA ASP A 65 44.69 27.07 13.42
C ASP A 65 45.76 27.00 12.30
N GLY A 66 45.51 27.71 11.19
CA GLY A 66 46.43 28.61 10.51
C GLY A 66 47.24 28.12 9.33
N GLY A 67 47.04 28.77 8.19
CA GLY A 67 48.09 28.82 7.19
C GLY A 67 47.66 29.29 5.80
N ASP A 68 47.82 30.57 5.62
CA ASP A 68 47.73 31.40 4.43
C ASP A 68 48.70 31.01 3.27
N GLY A 69 48.26 31.23 2.00
CA GLY A 69 49.19 31.71 0.95
C GLY A 69 49.47 30.81 -0.25
N SER A 70 48.93 31.09 -1.39
CA SER A 70 49.55 31.77 -2.50
C SER A 70 48.96 31.38 -3.87
N ASP A 71 48.70 32.42 -4.66
CA ASP A 71 48.36 32.45 -6.07
C ASP A 71 49.12 31.48 -6.96
N GLY A 72 48.36 30.80 -7.83
CA GLY A 72 48.83 30.14 -9.03
C GLY A 72 47.68 30.10 -10.03
N SER A 73 47.64 31.11 -10.92
CA SER A 73 46.76 31.16 -12.07
C SER A 73 47.10 30.04 -13.04
N ASP A 74 46.22 29.04 -13.10
CA ASP A 74 46.17 28.15 -14.25
C ASP A 74 44.70 28.05 -14.65
N GLY A 75 44.39 28.04 -15.97
CA GLY A 75 43.07 28.09 -16.53
C GLY A 75 42.25 26.84 -16.15
N GLY A 76 41.77 26.83 -14.93
CA GLY A 76 40.88 25.81 -14.41
C GLY A 76 39.43 26.17 -14.72
N THR A 77 38.69 25.23 -15.25
CA THR A 77 37.26 25.15 -15.22
C THR A 77 36.75 25.67 -13.86
N ALA A 78 35.74 26.53 -13.91
CA ALA A 78 35.12 27.08 -12.69
C ALA A 78 34.85 25.95 -11.69
N ARG A 79 35.38 26.06 -10.47
CA ARG A 79 35.13 25.09 -9.40
C ARG A 79 33.65 25.01 -9.13
N ALA A 80 33.12 23.78 -9.15
CA ALA A 80 31.77 23.48 -8.73
C ALA A 80 31.45 24.06 -7.34
N SER A 81 30.21 24.42 -7.11
CA SER A 81 29.78 25.28 -6.00
C SER A 81 29.64 24.60 -4.63
N GLY A 82 29.86 23.30 -4.52
CA GLY A 82 29.82 22.57 -3.26
C GLY A 82 29.74 21.07 -3.46
N GLU A 83 30.27 20.31 -2.52
CA GLU A 83 30.19 18.85 -2.53
C GLU A 83 28.77 18.38 -2.26
N VAL A 84 28.31 17.32 -2.98
CA VAL A 84 27.01 16.71 -2.77
C VAL A 84 27.00 15.98 -1.44
N HIS A 85 25.95 16.16 -0.65
CA HIS A 85 25.78 15.52 0.64
C HIS A 85 25.76 13.99 0.50
N SER A 86 26.24 13.28 1.55
CA SER A 86 26.13 11.82 1.64
C SER A 86 24.67 11.39 1.80
N PHE A 87 24.36 10.18 1.36
CA PHE A 87 23.03 9.60 1.44
C PHE A 87 22.92 8.59 2.58
N GLU A 88 21.90 8.74 3.41
CA GLU A 88 21.42 7.69 4.31
C GLU A 88 20.33 6.87 3.60
N VAL A 89 20.59 5.59 3.40
CA VAL A 89 19.65 4.65 2.77
C VAL A 89 19.15 3.69 3.84
N ILE A 90 17.87 3.80 4.19
CA ILE A 90 17.24 2.92 5.19
C ILE A 90 16.51 1.76 4.53
N GLY A 91 16.42 0.62 5.22
CA GLY A 91 15.75 -0.57 4.71
C GLY A 91 15.52 -1.62 5.79
N ASN A 92 15.00 -2.74 5.38
CA ASN A 92 14.62 -3.85 6.25
C ASN A 92 15.83 -4.54 6.89
N PRO A 93 15.64 -5.20 8.04
CA PRO A 93 16.72 -5.93 8.71
C PRO A 93 17.07 -7.24 7.98
N PRO A 94 18.26 -7.84 8.25
CA PRO A 94 18.72 -9.07 7.58
C PRO A 94 17.76 -10.27 7.65
N ASN A 95 16.90 -10.33 8.65
CA ASN A 95 15.89 -11.37 8.80
C ASN A 95 14.62 -11.15 7.98
N ALA A 96 14.54 -10.09 7.18
CA ALA A 96 13.41 -9.83 6.27
C ALA A 96 13.47 -10.64 4.96
N GLY A 97 14.36 -11.63 4.85
CA GLY A 97 14.42 -12.55 3.72
C GLY A 97 14.78 -11.88 2.39
N LEU A 98 13.99 -12.18 1.35
CA LEU A 98 14.24 -11.67 -0.01
C LEU A 98 14.25 -10.14 -0.09
N LYS A 99 13.41 -9.46 0.69
CA LYS A 99 13.38 -7.99 0.74
C LYS A 99 14.76 -7.43 1.06
N TYR A 100 15.33 -7.87 2.18
CA TYR A 100 16.67 -7.44 2.59
C TYR A 100 17.74 -7.77 1.55
N GLN A 101 17.66 -8.94 0.90
CA GLN A 101 18.67 -9.34 -0.10
C GLN A 101 18.64 -8.39 -1.31
N VAL A 102 17.46 -8.05 -1.82
CA VAL A 102 17.28 -7.08 -2.92
C VAL A 102 17.82 -5.70 -2.52
N GLU A 103 17.47 -5.22 -1.32
CA GLU A 103 17.89 -3.93 -0.78
C GLU A 103 19.41 -3.85 -0.58
N ALA A 104 19.98 -4.85 0.10
CA ALA A 104 21.41 -4.91 0.40
C ALA A 104 22.24 -4.97 -0.89
N ARG A 105 21.80 -5.77 -1.88
CA ARG A 105 22.48 -5.86 -3.17
C ARG A 105 22.39 -4.57 -3.95
N THR A 106 21.22 -3.93 -3.96
CA THR A 106 21.05 -2.62 -4.61
C THR A 106 21.94 -1.56 -3.97
N ALA A 107 21.96 -1.47 -2.65
CA ALA A 107 22.80 -0.52 -1.92
C ALA A 107 24.31 -0.78 -2.18
N GLU A 108 24.74 -2.04 -2.24
CA GLU A 108 26.12 -2.41 -2.58
C GLU A 108 26.51 -1.93 -3.99
N VAL A 109 25.62 -2.14 -4.99
CA VAL A 109 25.87 -1.67 -6.36
C VAL A 109 25.94 -0.15 -6.40
N TRP A 110 25.04 0.55 -5.72
CA TRP A 110 25.10 2.01 -5.63
C TRP A 110 26.42 2.52 -5.04
N GLN A 111 26.94 1.90 -3.98
CA GLN A 111 28.23 2.25 -3.38
C GLN A 111 29.41 2.02 -4.33
N GLN A 112 29.31 1.04 -5.23
CA GLN A 112 30.37 0.71 -6.18
C GLN A 112 30.32 1.53 -7.46
N GLU A 113 29.13 1.81 -7.97
CA GLU A 113 28.92 2.36 -9.29
C GLU A 113 28.65 3.88 -9.31
N LEU A 114 28.07 4.43 -8.25
CA LEU A 114 27.75 5.86 -8.20
C LEU A 114 28.87 6.69 -7.56
N PRO A 115 29.05 7.95 -7.98
CA PRO A 115 30.05 8.86 -7.42
C PRO A 115 29.55 9.53 -6.12
N PHE A 116 28.68 8.86 -5.37
CA PHE A 116 28.09 9.36 -4.13
C PHE A 116 28.64 8.61 -2.91
N THR A 117 28.69 9.30 -1.77
CA THR A 117 28.88 8.65 -0.47
C THR A 117 27.54 8.11 -0.01
N ILE A 118 27.41 6.79 0.11
CA ILE A 118 26.14 6.11 0.43
C ILE A 118 26.34 5.23 1.67
N GLU A 119 25.50 5.43 2.68
CA GLU A 119 25.47 4.63 3.90
C GLU A 119 24.15 3.85 4.00
N HIS A 120 24.23 2.53 3.79
CA HIS A 120 23.08 1.64 3.95
C HIS A 120 22.91 1.28 5.42
N ARG A 121 21.71 1.55 5.99
CA ARG A 121 21.35 1.33 7.40
C ARG A 121 20.11 0.47 7.52
N PRO A 122 20.26 -0.86 7.52
CA PRO A 122 19.16 -1.77 7.85
C PRO A 122 18.69 -1.54 9.29
N MET A 123 17.38 -1.54 9.52
CA MET A 123 16.78 -1.35 10.83
C MET A 123 15.48 -2.13 10.97
N ASP A 124 14.98 -2.26 12.20
CA ASP A 124 13.71 -2.95 12.44
C ASP A 124 12.56 -2.28 11.69
N GLN A 125 11.60 -3.09 11.23
CA GLN A 125 10.47 -2.66 10.41
C GLN A 125 9.70 -1.48 11.02
N GLU A 126 9.47 -1.49 12.34
CA GLU A 126 8.81 -0.40 13.05
C GLU A 126 9.59 0.91 12.88
N ARG A 127 10.91 0.86 13.02
CA ARG A 127 11.77 2.03 12.86
C ARG A 127 11.84 2.52 11.42
N VAL A 128 11.82 1.61 10.42
CA VAL A 128 11.71 2.00 9.00
C VAL A 128 10.41 2.77 8.77
N VAL A 129 9.29 2.25 9.28
CA VAL A 129 7.98 2.90 9.17
C VAL A 129 7.99 4.27 9.83
N ASP A 130 8.51 4.38 11.04
CA ASP A 130 8.59 5.67 11.75
C ASP A 130 9.40 6.69 10.95
N LYS A 131 10.62 6.33 10.52
CA LYS A 131 11.49 7.23 9.76
C LYS A 131 10.92 7.60 8.40
N TYR A 132 10.30 6.63 7.70
CA TYR A 132 9.79 6.83 6.37
C TYR A 132 8.45 7.58 6.34
N PHE A 133 7.46 7.15 7.16
CA PHE A 133 6.09 7.67 7.07
C PHE A 133 5.82 8.86 8.02
N PHE A 134 6.45 8.88 9.19
CA PHE A 134 6.07 9.84 10.23
C PHE A 134 7.12 10.89 10.53
N GLU A 135 8.40 10.51 10.54
CA GLU A 135 9.49 11.46 10.77
C GLU A 135 9.97 12.10 9.46
N GLN A 136 9.85 11.37 8.35
CA GLN A 136 10.46 11.69 7.05
C GLN A 136 11.96 12.04 7.18
N ASP A 137 12.64 11.35 8.10
CA ASP A 137 14.06 11.54 8.42
C ASP A 137 14.90 10.43 7.78
N ALA A 138 14.92 10.42 6.43
CA ALA A 138 15.78 9.58 5.61
C ALA A 138 15.98 10.24 4.25
N ASP A 139 17.05 9.91 3.54
CA ASP A 139 17.31 10.45 2.21
C ASP A 139 16.73 9.53 1.13
N ILE A 140 16.92 8.22 1.32
CA ILE A 140 16.37 7.16 0.48
C ILE A 140 15.84 6.06 1.41
N ALA A 141 14.67 5.52 1.08
CA ALA A 141 14.08 4.41 1.82
C ALA A 141 13.71 3.26 0.88
N PHE A 142 14.07 2.04 1.25
CA PHE A 142 13.48 0.86 0.64
C PHE A 142 12.10 0.58 1.26
N ASN A 143 11.14 0.24 0.42
CA ASN A 143 9.77 -0.01 0.82
C ASN A 143 9.25 -1.32 0.22
N SER A 144 8.05 -1.73 0.60
CA SER A 144 7.35 -2.84 -0.03
C SER A 144 5.85 -2.66 0.00
N TYR A 145 5.21 -2.95 -1.12
CA TYR A 145 3.76 -2.94 -1.24
C TYR A 145 3.25 -4.39 -1.31
N SER A 146 2.35 -4.74 -0.39
CA SER A 146 1.72 -6.06 -0.33
C SER A 146 0.57 -6.19 -1.34
N ILE A 147 0.14 -7.42 -1.62
CA ILE A 147 -1.10 -7.70 -2.37
C ILE A 147 -2.29 -7.11 -1.65
N ARG A 148 -3.13 -6.37 -2.39
CA ARG A 148 -4.42 -5.85 -1.92
C ARG A 148 -5.36 -5.63 -3.10
N PRO A 149 -6.67 -5.94 -2.99
CA PRO A 149 -7.65 -5.73 -4.06
C PRO A 149 -7.70 -4.30 -4.58
N GLU A 150 -7.58 -3.32 -3.69
CA GLU A 150 -7.58 -1.90 -4.05
C GLU A 150 -6.38 -1.47 -4.90
N ARG A 151 -5.30 -2.27 -4.97
CA ARG A 151 -4.13 -2.04 -5.82
C ARG A 151 -4.25 -2.61 -7.22
N MET A 152 -5.33 -3.33 -7.49
CA MET A 152 -5.68 -3.75 -8.84
C MET A 152 -6.19 -2.56 -9.68
N ASP A 153 -6.67 -1.49 -9.03
CA ASP A 153 -6.89 -0.21 -9.69
C ASP A 153 -5.62 0.67 -9.58
N PRO A 154 -5.12 1.21 -10.70
CA PRO A 154 -3.90 2.03 -10.71
C PRO A 154 -4.02 3.33 -9.92
N HIS A 155 -5.22 3.79 -9.58
CA HIS A 155 -5.45 5.03 -8.85
C HIS A 155 -4.69 5.05 -7.52
N GLN A 156 -4.80 3.99 -6.71
CA GLN A 156 -4.11 3.96 -5.42
C GLN A 156 -2.58 4.01 -5.59
N LEU A 157 -2.04 3.33 -6.61
CA LEU A 157 -0.60 3.22 -6.82
C LEU A 157 0.02 4.46 -7.49
N LEU A 158 -0.77 5.27 -8.18
CA LEU A 158 -0.28 6.48 -8.84
C LEU A 158 -0.77 7.75 -8.14
N PHE A 159 -2.08 7.91 -7.93
CA PHE A 159 -2.62 9.11 -7.30
C PHE A 159 -2.15 9.27 -5.86
N ASP A 160 -2.28 8.23 -5.05
CA ASP A 160 -1.87 8.32 -3.63
C ASP A 160 -0.36 8.52 -3.46
N GLN A 161 0.47 8.04 -4.41
CA GLN A 161 1.93 8.14 -4.32
C GLN A 161 2.51 9.43 -4.93
N PHE A 162 1.87 10.01 -5.96
CA PHE A 162 2.47 11.09 -6.74
C PHE A 162 1.64 12.36 -6.83
N HIS A 163 0.37 12.37 -6.36
CA HIS A 163 -0.43 13.59 -6.37
C HIS A 163 -0.07 14.52 -5.21
N SER A 164 0.09 15.83 -5.50
CA SER A 164 0.52 16.85 -4.54
C SER A 164 -0.39 16.98 -3.31
N SER A 165 -1.69 16.64 -3.42
CA SER A 165 -2.61 16.66 -2.28
C SER A 165 -2.34 15.57 -1.23
N ARG A 166 -1.44 14.61 -1.53
CA ARG A 166 -1.10 13.47 -0.68
C ARG A 166 0.22 13.60 0.08
N THR A 167 0.86 14.78 0.06
CA THR A 167 2.18 15.05 0.66
C THR A 167 2.17 15.31 2.17
N ASN A 168 1.21 14.81 2.92
CA ASN A 168 1.17 14.99 4.37
C ASN A 168 1.85 13.85 5.11
N CYS A 169 2.42 14.12 6.30
CA CYS A 169 2.99 13.09 7.18
C CYS A 169 1.97 12.01 7.51
N GLY A 170 2.37 10.76 7.29
CA GLY A 170 1.49 9.61 7.41
C GLY A 170 0.54 9.38 6.22
N ALA A 171 0.59 10.25 5.19
CA ALA A 171 -0.08 10.02 3.91
C ALA A 171 0.79 9.14 2.99
N TYR A 172 0.28 8.79 1.81
CA TYR A 172 0.98 7.85 0.92
C TYR A 172 2.11 8.49 0.11
N ASN A 173 2.04 9.78 -0.24
CA ASN A 173 3.13 10.51 -0.92
C ASN A 173 4.15 11.02 0.12
N GLN A 174 4.91 10.10 0.72
CA GLN A 174 5.91 10.42 1.73
C GLN A 174 7.15 11.12 1.15
N THR A 175 7.42 10.93 -0.12
CA THR A 175 8.57 11.52 -0.81
C THR A 175 8.41 13.02 -1.05
N ASN A 176 7.24 13.58 -0.74
CA ASN A 176 6.86 14.98 -0.98
C ASN A 176 6.96 15.37 -2.47
N TYR A 177 6.74 14.41 -3.37
CA TYR A 177 6.68 14.69 -4.80
C TYR A 177 5.50 15.61 -5.10
N THR A 178 5.76 16.72 -5.78
CA THR A 178 4.76 17.72 -6.20
C THR A 178 5.06 18.17 -7.61
N ASN A 179 4.07 18.03 -8.51
CA ASN A 179 4.22 18.45 -9.89
C ASN A 179 2.85 18.69 -10.53
N ASP A 180 2.58 19.93 -10.98
CA ASP A 180 1.28 20.33 -11.53
C ASP A 180 0.89 19.52 -12.77
N ALA A 181 1.84 19.15 -13.65
CA ALA A 181 1.55 18.36 -14.84
C ALA A 181 1.16 16.91 -14.48
N MET A 182 1.83 16.31 -13.49
CA MET A 182 1.47 14.99 -12.98
C MET A 182 0.10 15.02 -12.30
N ASP A 183 -0.18 16.03 -11.48
CA ASP A 183 -1.49 16.21 -10.83
C ASP A 183 -2.61 16.25 -11.89
N GLU A 184 -2.44 17.02 -12.97
CA GLU A 184 -3.42 17.11 -14.07
C GLU A 184 -3.64 15.74 -14.75
N ILE A 185 -2.58 14.98 -15.03
CA ILE A 185 -2.67 13.63 -15.61
C ILE A 185 -3.46 12.70 -14.69
N LEU A 186 -3.12 12.69 -13.39
CA LEU A 186 -3.74 11.81 -12.40
C LEU A 186 -5.21 12.18 -12.14
N GLU A 187 -5.53 13.47 -12.07
CA GLU A 187 -6.91 13.95 -11.93
C GLU A 187 -7.77 13.60 -13.14
N ASN A 188 -7.24 13.82 -14.37
CA ASN A 188 -7.94 13.43 -15.59
C ASN A 188 -8.17 11.91 -15.64
N GLY A 189 -7.17 11.11 -15.25
CA GLY A 189 -7.32 9.66 -15.12
C GLY A 189 -8.37 9.24 -14.09
N ALA A 190 -8.51 9.97 -12.98
CA ALA A 190 -9.53 9.70 -11.98
C ALA A 190 -10.94 10.08 -12.42
N ARG A 191 -11.09 11.17 -13.22
CA ARG A 191 -12.40 11.68 -13.69
C ARG A 191 -12.92 10.98 -14.97
N THR A 192 -12.05 10.31 -15.72
CA THR A 192 -12.39 9.69 -17.01
C THR A 192 -13.03 8.31 -16.78
N ILE A 193 -14.34 8.22 -17.04
CA ILE A 193 -15.11 6.98 -16.86
C ILE A 193 -14.87 5.99 -17.99
N ASP A 194 -14.68 6.47 -19.23
CA ASP A 194 -14.30 5.59 -20.35
C ASP A 194 -12.95 4.92 -20.06
N ARG A 195 -12.96 3.59 -20.03
CA ARG A 195 -11.82 2.79 -19.56
C ARG A 195 -10.62 2.87 -20.50
N GLU A 196 -10.85 2.89 -21.81
CA GLU A 196 -9.80 3.00 -22.82
C GLU A 196 -9.18 4.41 -22.82
N GLU A 197 -9.98 5.45 -22.61
CA GLU A 197 -9.47 6.81 -22.47
C GLU A 197 -8.71 6.96 -21.14
N ARG A 198 -9.23 6.43 -20.03
CA ARG A 198 -8.56 6.39 -18.74
C ARG A 198 -7.20 5.68 -18.81
N GLN A 199 -7.11 4.58 -19.56
CA GLN A 199 -5.86 3.85 -19.79
C GLN A 199 -4.75 4.76 -20.32
N GLN A 200 -5.09 5.72 -21.20
CA GLN A 200 -4.10 6.63 -21.79
C GLN A 200 -3.46 7.51 -20.72
N TYR A 201 -4.25 8.08 -19.80
CA TYR A 201 -3.73 8.86 -18.67
C TYR A 201 -2.86 8.02 -17.74
N ILE A 202 -3.30 6.80 -17.43
CA ILE A 202 -2.55 5.88 -16.56
C ILE A 202 -1.19 5.49 -17.18
N ARG A 203 -1.16 5.24 -18.50
CA ARG A 203 0.09 4.95 -19.21
C ARG A 203 0.95 6.19 -19.38
N GLN A 204 0.35 7.34 -19.62
CA GLN A 204 1.07 8.62 -19.66
C GLN A 204 1.76 8.88 -18.32
N ALA A 205 1.07 8.74 -17.17
CA ALA A 205 1.68 8.91 -15.86
C ALA A 205 2.93 8.03 -15.67
N GLN A 206 2.85 6.74 -16.04
CA GLN A 206 3.99 5.82 -15.96
C GLN A 206 5.17 6.27 -16.84
N ASN A 207 4.89 6.74 -18.06
CA ASN A 207 5.91 7.20 -19.00
C ASN A 207 6.59 8.47 -18.48
N GLU A 208 5.81 9.43 -17.98
CA GLU A 208 6.34 10.68 -17.40
C GLU A 208 7.20 10.40 -16.17
N LEU A 209 6.74 9.56 -15.23
CA LEU A 209 7.50 9.18 -14.02
C LEU A 209 8.84 8.51 -14.31
N THR A 210 9.04 8.01 -15.52
CA THR A 210 10.28 7.35 -15.94
C THR A 210 11.07 8.13 -17.01
N SER A 211 10.60 9.32 -17.40
CA SER A 211 11.24 10.18 -18.41
C SER A 211 11.95 11.39 -17.75
N LEU A 212 13.15 11.72 -18.22
CA LEU A 212 13.82 12.99 -17.88
C LEU A 212 13.43 14.12 -18.81
N ASP A 213 12.84 13.81 -19.97
CA ASP A 213 12.46 14.78 -21.00
C ASP A 213 10.93 14.98 -21.04
N GLY A 214 10.19 14.47 -20.03
CA GLY A 214 8.74 14.56 -19.93
C GLY A 214 8.24 15.97 -19.57
N GLU A 215 6.91 16.15 -19.64
CA GLU A 215 6.25 17.37 -19.15
C GLU A 215 6.15 17.35 -17.62
N ALA A 216 5.98 16.16 -17.03
CA ALA A 216 6.05 15.96 -15.59
C ALA A 216 7.49 15.64 -15.15
N GLU A 217 7.76 15.90 -13.88
CA GLU A 217 9.06 15.61 -13.29
C GLU A 217 9.27 14.11 -13.09
N PHE A 218 10.50 13.63 -13.32
CA PHE A 218 10.93 12.26 -13.05
C PHE A 218 10.55 11.81 -11.64
N GLY A 219 9.97 10.63 -11.53
CA GLY A 219 9.37 10.13 -10.29
C GLY A 219 10.34 10.02 -9.11
N SER A 220 9.78 10.00 -7.94
CA SER A 220 10.49 9.90 -6.67
C SER A 220 10.51 8.49 -6.09
N GLU A 221 9.69 7.58 -6.61
CA GLU A 221 9.61 6.18 -6.19
C GLU A 221 9.68 5.26 -7.41
N HIS A 222 10.58 4.26 -7.35
CA HIS A 222 10.86 3.36 -8.47
C HIS A 222 10.91 1.92 -8.02
N VAL A 223 10.25 1.06 -8.78
CA VAL A 223 10.15 -0.37 -8.47
C VAL A 223 11.35 -1.13 -8.99
N ILE A 224 11.93 -1.98 -8.15
CA ILE A 224 13.00 -2.91 -8.48
C ILE A 224 12.39 -4.18 -9.08
N THR A 225 11.50 -4.84 -8.33
CA THR A 225 10.83 -6.08 -8.74
C THR A 225 9.37 -6.11 -8.33
N HIS A 226 8.56 -6.82 -9.10
CA HIS A 226 7.26 -7.33 -8.72
C HIS A 226 7.43 -8.81 -8.38
N PRO A 227 7.35 -9.22 -7.10
CA PRO A 227 7.62 -10.58 -6.69
C PRO A 227 6.55 -11.55 -7.19
N GLY A 228 6.96 -12.75 -7.55
CA GLY A 228 6.07 -13.88 -7.73
C GLY A 228 5.80 -14.52 -6.38
N GLU A 229 4.53 -14.66 -6.06
CA GLU A 229 4.07 -15.30 -4.83
C GLU A 229 3.48 -16.67 -5.16
N PRO A 230 4.10 -17.77 -4.69
CA PRO A 230 3.52 -19.08 -4.84
C PRO A 230 2.36 -19.26 -3.88
N HIS A 231 1.26 -19.78 -4.38
CA HIS A 231 0.11 -20.20 -3.63
C HIS A 231 0.08 -21.73 -3.63
N ILE A 232 -0.40 -22.35 -2.54
CA ILE A 232 -0.45 -23.79 -2.40
C ILE A 232 -1.81 -24.24 -1.89
N TRP A 233 -2.30 -25.38 -2.38
CA TRP A 233 -3.55 -25.98 -1.90
C TRP A 233 -3.54 -27.50 -1.97
N ASN A 234 -4.37 -28.13 -1.16
CA ASN A 234 -4.59 -29.58 -1.09
C ASN A 234 -5.65 -30.00 -2.13
N SER A 235 -5.20 -30.51 -3.27
CA SER A 235 -6.07 -30.93 -4.39
C SER A 235 -6.77 -32.28 -4.17
N ASP A 236 -6.35 -33.09 -3.18
CA ASP A 236 -7.09 -34.28 -2.78
C ASP A 236 -8.34 -33.94 -1.97
N LYS A 237 -8.38 -32.73 -1.39
CA LYS A 237 -9.51 -32.26 -0.57
C LYS A 237 -10.35 -31.17 -1.23
N TRP A 238 -9.72 -30.31 -2.05
CA TRP A 238 -10.37 -29.16 -2.68
C TRP A 238 -10.11 -29.11 -4.19
N ASP A 239 -11.17 -29.00 -4.98
CA ASP A 239 -11.14 -28.76 -6.43
C ASP A 239 -11.67 -27.35 -6.75
N ASN A 240 -11.59 -26.95 -8.03
CA ASN A 240 -12.08 -25.65 -8.52
C ASN A 240 -11.52 -24.42 -7.80
N ILE A 241 -10.28 -24.52 -7.32
CA ILE A 241 -9.60 -23.40 -6.67
C ILE A 241 -9.35 -22.29 -7.69
N THR A 242 -9.91 -21.10 -7.45
CA THR A 242 -9.76 -19.93 -8.32
C THR A 242 -8.55 -19.11 -7.90
N VAL A 243 -7.59 -18.98 -8.81
CA VAL A 243 -6.40 -18.13 -8.68
C VAL A 243 -6.58 -16.89 -9.56
N VAL A 244 -6.62 -15.70 -8.95
CA VAL A 244 -6.85 -14.44 -9.67
C VAL A 244 -5.51 -13.78 -10.04
N PRO A 245 -5.29 -13.36 -11.30
CA PRO A 245 -4.07 -12.65 -11.68
C PRO A 245 -3.77 -11.47 -10.76
N GLY A 246 -2.53 -11.35 -10.29
CA GLY A 246 -2.08 -10.29 -9.39
C GLY A 246 -2.47 -10.43 -7.91
N MET A 247 -3.50 -11.24 -7.62
CA MET A 247 -4.05 -11.44 -6.28
C MET A 247 -3.86 -12.87 -5.74
N GLY A 248 -3.67 -13.84 -6.64
CA GLY A 248 -3.59 -15.25 -6.26
C GLY A 248 -4.86 -15.74 -5.58
N LEU A 249 -4.70 -16.35 -4.41
CA LEU A 249 -5.79 -16.89 -3.61
C LEU A 249 -6.42 -15.88 -2.62
N GLN A 250 -5.94 -14.64 -2.58
CA GLN A 250 -6.44 -13.61 -1.64
C GLN A 250 -7.74 -12.95 -2.12
N THR A 251 -8.66 -13.73 -2.66
CA THR A 251 -9.95 -13.24 -3.18
C THR A 251 -11.11 -14.06 -2.64
N ILE A 252 -12.30 -13.50 -2.71
CA ILE A 252 -13.52 -14.21 -2.30
C ILE A 252 -13.77 -15.45 -3.16
N TRP A 253 -13.32 -15.43 -4.42
CA TRP A 253 -13.52 -16.52 -5.38
C TRP A 253 -12.83 -17.83 -4.96
N SER A 254 -11.68 -17.73 -4.27
CA SER A 254 -10.95 -18.89 -3.76
C SER A 254 -11.70 -19.64 -2.65
N TYR A 255 -12.65 -18.99 -1.98
CA TYR A 255 -13.54 -19.59 -0.99
C TYR A 255 -14.85 -20.09 -1.63
N ASN A 256 -15.50 -19.25 -2.44
CA ASN A 256 -16.82 -19.54 -2.99
C ASN A 256 -16.84 -20.59 -4.08
N GLU A 257 -15.74 -20.78 -4.82
CA GLU A 257 -15.68 -21.73 -5.92
C GLU A 257 -14.97 -23.02 -5.55
N ALA A 258 -14.27 -23.04 -4.41
CA ALA A 258 -13.64 -24.25 -3.90
C ALA A 258 -14.71 -25.32 -3.63
N THR A 259 -14.52 -26.48 -4.27
CA THR A 259 -15.45 -27.61 -4.17
C THR A 259 -14.79 -28.74 -3.38
N PRO A 260 -15.39 -29.25 -2.27
CA PRO A 260 -14.82 -30.36 -1.53
C PRO A 260 -14.88 -31.66 -2.35
N THR A 261 -13.79 -32.41 -2.38
CA THR A 261 -13.69 -33.72 -3.03
C THR A 261 -13.92 -34.88 -2.07
N THR A 262 -14.07 -34.58 -0.78
CA THR A 262 -14.24 -35.52 0.32
C THR A 262 -15.46 -35.14 1.18
N ASP A 263 -15.83 -36.00 2.15
CA ASP A 263 -16.88 -35.70 3.14
C ASP A 263 -16.40 -34.68 4.23
N ASP A 264 -15.12 -34.35 4.26
CA ASP A 264 -14.56 -33.29 5.13
C ASP A 264 -14.62 -31.96 4.42
N THR A 265 -15.55 -31.11 4.83
CA THR A 265 -15.87 -29.81 4.23
C THR A 265 -15.31 -28.62 5.04
N GLN A 266 -14.46 -28.90 6.05
CA GLN A 266 -13.73 -27.86 6.77
C GLN A 266 -12.49 -27.43 5.97
N MET A 267 -12.34 -26.12 5.71
CA MET A 267 -11.16 -25.54 5.05
C MET A 267 -10.25 -24.88 6.10
N VAL A 268 -9.00 -25.33 6.19
CA VAL A 268 -8.01 -24.81 7.16
C VAL A 268 -6.95 -23.98 6.43
N ILE A 269 -6.89 -22.71 6.78
CA ILE A 269 -5.99 -21.70 6.16
C ILE A 269 -5.02 -21.17 7.20
N PRO A 270 -3.69 -21.35 7.00
CA PRO A 270 -2.70 -20.84 7.93
C PRO A 270 -2.47 -19.33 7.77
N MET A 271 -2.44 -18.61 8.89
CA MET A 271 -2.12 -17.19 8.98
C MET A 271 -0.81 -16.98 9.73
N SER A 272 0.01 -16.00 9.29
CA SER A 272 1.32 -15.71 9.91
C SER A 272 1.22 -14.94 11.22
N SER A 273 0.09 -14.31 11.51
CA SER A 273 -0.15 -13.55 12.74
C SER A 273 -1.61 -13.55 13.13
N GLY A 274 -1.90 -13.44 14.42
CA GLY A 274 -3.24 -13.23 14.92
C GLY A 274 -3.76 -11.79 14.72
N ALA A 275 -5.05 -11.58 14.98
CA ALA A 275 -5.67 -10.27 15.01
C ALA A 275 -5.67 -9.70 16.44
N PRO A 276 -5.34 -8.43 16.65
CA PRO A 276 -5.44 -7.78 17.95
C PRO A 276 -6.88 -7.53 18.38
N ASN A 277 -7.75 -7.29 17.42
CA ASN A 277 -9.21 -7.11 17.53
C ASN A 277 -9.88 -7.62 16.25
N LEU A 278 -11.18 -7.80 16.27
CA LEU A 278 -11.98 -8.12 15.10
C LEU A 278 -12.99 -7.00 14.84
N THR A 279 -12.66 -6.12 13.92
CA THR A 279 -13.49 -4.98 13.50
C THR A 279 -13.39 -4.74 11.99
N PRO A 280 -14.50 -4.48 11.29
CA PRO A 280 -14.46 -4.18 9.86
C PRO A 280 -13.71 -2.88 9.51
N LEU A 281 -13.39 -2.07 10.50
CA LEU A 281 -12.73 -0.77 10.34
C LEU A 281 -11.20 -0.81 10.55
N SER A 282 -10.60 -2.00 10.73
CA SER A 282 -9.15 -2.18 10.96
C SER A 282 -8.39 -2.54 9.69
N SER A 283 -7.08 -2.24 9.69
CA SER A 283 -6.18 -2.55 8.58
C SER A 283 -5.30 -3.80 8.79
N ASN A 284 -5.40 -4.49 9.94
CA ASN A 284 -4.63 -5.71 10.22
C ASN A 284 -4.96 -6.83 9.23
N GLN A 285 -3.98 -7.61 8.78
CA GLN A 285 -4.15 -8.61 7.73
C GLN A 285 -5.17 -9.70 8.12
N MET A 286 -5.00 -10.38 9.27
CA MET A 286 -5.92 -11.43 9.70
C MET A 286 -7.34 -10.90 9.91
N ASN A 287 -7.46 -9.72 10.54
CA ASN A 287 -8.74 -9.06 10.69
C ASN A 287 -9.39 -8.76 9.33
N ARG A 288 -8.63 -8.21 8.39
CA ARG A 288 -9.12 -7.89 7.04
C ARG A 288 -9.56 -9.15 6.29
N GLU A 289 -8.81 -10.25 6.35
CA GLU A 289 -9.20 -11.52 5.72
C GLU A 289 -10.48 -12.09 6.35
N THR A 290 -10.65 -11.98 7.66
CA THR A 290 -11.88 -12.37 8.36
C THR A 290 -13.06 -11.48 7.93
N MET A 291 -12.88 -10.16 7.96
CA MET A 291 -13.96 -9.21 7.69
C MET A 291 -14.49 -9.26 6.26
N LYS A 292 -13.64 -9.58 5.27
CA LYS A 292 -14.06 -9.80 3.88
C LYS A 292 -15.03 -10.96 3.70
N GLN A 293 -15.02 -11.93 4.62
CA GLN A 293 -15.90 -13.09 4.59
C GLN A 293 -17.19 -12.83 5.36
N VAL A 294 -17.10 -12.01 6.43
CA VAL A 294 -18.22 -11.72 7.34
C VAL A 294 -19.09 -10.57 6.84
N TYR A 295 -18.52 -9.60 6.12
CA TYR A 295 -19.24 -8.43 5.60
C TYR A 295 -19.23 -8.40 4.07
N ASP A 296 -20.39 -8.18 3.49
CA ASP A 296 -20.47 -7.87 2.06
C ASP A 296 -19.97 -6.46 1.75
N THR A 297 -19.64 -6.29 0.48
CA THR A 297 -19.41 -5.00 -0.18
C THR A 297 -20.35 -4.90 -1.38
N LEU A 298 -20.53 -3.74 -1.98
CA LEU A 298 -21.44 -3.59 -3.11
C LEU A 298 -20.96 -4.36 -4.35
N THR A 299 -19.67 -4.29 -4.64
CA THR A 299 -19.02 -5.03 -5.74
C THR A 299 -17.86 -5.86 -5.22
N LYS A 300 -17.38 -6.79 -6.02
CA LYS A 300 -16.10 -7.49 -5.82
C LYS A 300 -15.19 -7.27 -7.01
N LEU A 301 -13.89 -7.50 -6.82
CA LEU A 301 -12.97 -7.63 -7.95
C LEU A 301 -13.34 -8.88 -8.75
N GLY A 302 -13.46 -8.77 -10.07
CA GLY A 302 -13.75 -9.90 -10.95
C GLY A 302 -12.60 -10.91 -10.99
N LYS A 303 -12.88 -12.13 -11.46
CA LYS A 303 -11.90 -13.23 -11.57
C LYS A 303 -10.77 -12.95 -12.56
N ASP A 304 -10.96 -11.99 -13.45
CA ASP A 304 -9.93 -11.49 -14.36
C ASP A 304 -8.95 -10.52 -13.68
N GLY A 305 -9.22 -10.12 -12.43
CA GLY A 305 -8.42 -9.15 -11.70
C GLY A 305 -8.53 -7.72 -12.23
N ALA A 306 -9.52 -7.40 -13.08
CA ALA A 306 -9.55 -6.13 -13.81
C ALA A 306 -10.90 -5.40 -13.73
N GLU A 307 -12.01 -6.13 -13.89
CA GLU A 307 -13.35 -5.55 -13.92
C GLU A 307 -14.06 -5.70 -12.57
N PRO A 308 -14.94 -4.76 -12.20
CA PRO A 308 -15.81 -4.95 -11.05
C PRO A 308 -16.86 -6.03 -11.37
N ALA A 309 -17.06 -6.95 -10.43
CA ALA A 309 -18.13 -7.94 -10.50
C ALA A 309 -19.29 -7.52 -9.60
N PRO A 310 -20.55 -7.68 -10.03
CA PRO A 310 -21.71 -7.55 -9.17
C PRO A 310 -21.59 -8.46 -7.95
N TRP A 311 -22.05 -7.97 -6.78
CA TRP A 311 -22.06 -8.73 -5.56
C TRP A 311 -23.35 -8.41 -4.78
N LEU A 312 -23.29 -7.64 -3.67
CA LEU A 312 -24.52 -7.17 -3.01
C LEU A 312 -25.32 -6.24 -3.94
N ALA A 313 -24.65 -5.40 -4.75
CA ALA A 313 -25.27 -4.72 -5.88
C ALA A 313 -25.33 -5.68 -7.06
N THR A 314 -26.55 -5.95 -7.57
CA THR A 314 -26.79 -6.84 -8.72
C THR A 314 -26.53 -6.20 -10.06
N ASP A 315 -26.77 -4.90 -10.15
CA ASP A 315 -26.55 -4.04 -11.30
C ASP A 315 -26.50 -2.57 -10.88
N TRP A 316 -26.10 -1.70 -11.82
CA TRP A 316 -26.03 -0.26 -11.60
C TRP A 316 -26.21 0.55 -12.88
N GLU A 317 -26.71 1.76 -12.71
CA GLU A 317 -26.82 2.76 -13.75
C GLU A 317 -26.04 4.03 -13.37
N VAL A 318 -25.29 4.59 -14.32
CA VAL A 318 -24.55 5.84 -14.15
C VAL A 318 -25.22 6.93 -14.96
N SER A 319 -25.46 8.11 -14.38
CA SER A 319 -26.04 9.26 -15.07
C SER A 319 -25.13 9.80 -16.17
N ASP A 320 -25.70 10.52 -17.14
CA ASP A 320 -24.98 11.08 -18.30
C ASP A 320 -23.83 12.04 -17.90
N ASP A 321 -23.94 12.69 -16.74
CA ASP A 321 -22.91 13.58 -16.17
C ASP A 321 -21.91 12.86 -15.26
N ASN A 322 -22.07 11.55 -15.08
CA ASN A 322 -21.25 10.68 -14.22
C ASN A 322 -21.23 11.09 -12.74
N LEU A 323 -22.23 11.81 -12.26
CA LEU A 323 -22.33 12.28 -10.89
C LEU A 323 -23.27 11.45 -10.03
N ASN A 324 -24.22 10.72 -10.64
CA ASN A 324 -25.13 9.87 -9.89
C ASN A 324 -25.01 8.41 -10.34
N ILE A 325 -24.94 7.52 -9.36
CA ILE A 325 -24.87 6.07 -9.55
C ILE A 325 -26.01 5.44 -8.79
N THR A 326 -26.96 4.84 -9.50
CA THR A 326 -28.07 4.10 -8.89
C THR A 326 -27.76 2.61 -8.91
N MET A 327 -27.86 1.93 -7.79
CA MET A 327 -27.59 0.49 -7.64
C MET A 327 -28.80 -0.24 -7.12
N ASN A 328 -29.07 -1.43 -7.67
CA ASN A 328 -30.06 -2.37 -7.15
C ASN A 328 -29.37 -3.43 -6.30
N LEU A 329 -29.89 -3.69 -5.10
CA LEU A 329 -29.37 -4.69 -4.18
C LEU A 329 -30.04 -6.04 -4.36
N VAL A 330 -29.39 -7.11 -3.90
CA VAL A 330 -30.00 -8.45 -3.83
C VAL A 330 -31.27 -8.41 -2.99
N GLU A 331 -32.41 -8.83 -3.56
CA GLU A 331 -33.68 -8.88 -2.86
C GLU A 331 -33.72 -10.00 -1.80
N GLY A 332 -34.25 -9.70 -0.62
CA GLY A 332 -34.49 -10.67 0.45
C GLY A 332 -33.22 -11.17 1.16
N HIS A 333 -32.10 -10.53 0.93
CA HIS A 333 -30.86 -10.82 1.66
C HIS A 333 -30.93 -10.35 3.11
N THR A 334 -30.27 -11.07 4.05
CA THR A 334 -30.30 -10.77 5.47
C THR A 334 -28.90 -10.72 6.07
N PHE A 335 -28.76 -10.01 7.17
CA PHE A 335 -27.64 -10.19 8.07
C PHE A 335 -27.66 -11.56 8.75
N HIS A 336 -26.58 -11.98 9.39
CA HIS A 336 -26.43 -13.26 10.08
C HIS A 336 -27.42 -13.47 11.23
N ASP A 337 -27.99 -12.40 11.78
CA ASP A 337 -29.03 -12.43 12.84
C ASP A 337 -30.45 -12.47 12.28
N GLY A 338 -30.61 -12.43 10.96
CA GLY A 338 -31.89 -12.53 10.25
C GLY A 338 -32.58 -11.20 9.97
N GLU A 339 -32.01 -10.04 10.42
CA GLU A 339 -32.51 -8.72 10.02
C GLU A 339 -32.22 -8.48 8.53
N PRO A 340 -33.14 -7.81 7.76
CA PRO A 340 -32.92 -7.59 6.34
C PRO A 340 -31.77 -6.61 6.07
N VAL A 341 -31.01 -6.88 5.00
CA VAL A 341 -30.04 -5.93 4.44
C VAL A 341 -30.78 -4.96 3.52
N THR A 342 -30.69 -3.67 3.80
CA THR A 342 -31.44 -2.63 3.09
C THR A 342 -30.54 -1.54 2.51
N ALA A 343 -31.10 -0.72 1.61
CA ALA A 343 -30.41 0.47 1.09
C ALA A 343 -30.10 1.51 2.19
N GLU A 344 -30.86 1.52 3.30
CA GLU A 344 -30.54 2.36 4.47
C GLU A 344 -29.27 1.90 5.18
N ASP A 345 -29.00 0.57 5.28
CA ASP A 345 -27.76 0.04 5.82
C ASP A 345 -26.56 0.43 4.96
N VAL A 346 -26.75 0.45 3.63
CA VAL A 346 -25.74 0.96 2.71
C VAL A 346 -25.47 2.44 2.96
N ALA A 347 -26.51 3.28 2.95
CA ALA A 347 -26.36 4.73 3.19
C ALA A 347 -25.74 5.02 4.56
N PHE A 348 -26.16 4.29 5.59
CA PHE A 348 -25.56 4.34 6.92
C PHE A 348 -24.07 4.01 6.89
N SER A 349 -23.68 2.90 6.26
CA SER A 349 -22.30 2.41 6.24
C SER A 349 -21.32 3.43 5.66
N TYR A 350 -21.66 4.01 4.52
CA TYR A 350 -20.79 5.00 3.86
C TYR A 350 -20.66 6.28 4.68
N ARG A 351 -21.74 6.75 5.30
CA ARG A 351 -21.72 7.90 6.21
C ARG A 351 -20.90 7.59 7.47
N TYR A 352 -21.18 6.47 8.14
CA TYR A 352 -20.48 6.04 9.35
C TYR A 352 -18.97 5.91 9.12
N ILE A 353 -18.57 5.31 8.03
CA ILE A 353 -17.16 5.12 7.68
C ILE A 353 -16.49 6.45 7.37
N GLY A 354 -17.17 7.38 6.69
CA GLY A 354 -16.67 8.73 6.43
C GLY A 354 -16.41 9.51 7.70
N GLU A 355 -17.26 9.33 8.71
CA GLU A 355 -17.19 10.06 9.98
C GLU A 355 -16.26 9.42 11.01
N HIS A 356 -16.18 8.09 11.07
CA HIS A 356 -15.58 7.37 12.19
C HIS A 356 -14.38 6.48 11.82
N SER A 357 -14.10 6.20 10.54
CA SER A 357 -12.96 5.35 10.17
C SER A 357 -11.76 6.16 9.63
N PRO A 358 -10.65 6.27 10.39
CA PRO A 358 -9.45 6.95 9.91
C PRO A 358 -8.77 6.25 8.74
N PHE A 359 -9.03 4.94 8.53
CA PHE A 359 -8.41 4.14 7.49
C PHE A 359 -9.23 4.07 6.19
N LEU A 360 -10.56 4.20 6.29
CA LEU A 360 -11.46 4.03 5.15
C LEU A 360 -12.11 5.33 4.69
N SER A 361 -12.12 6.39 5.52
CA SER A 361 -12.76 7.68 5.18
C SER A 361 -12.26 8.29 3.88
N GLY A 362 -10.98 8.12 3.56
CA GLY A 362 -10.42 8.55 2.28
C GLY A 362 -11.04 7.86 1.06
N SER A 363 -11.52 6.63 1.22
CA SER A 363 -12.14 5.86 0.13
C SER A 363 -13.55 6.31 -0.21
N VAL A 364 -14.22 7.03 0.68
CA VAL A 364 -15.58 7.57 0.48
C VAL A 364 -15.58 9.09 0.20
N SER A 365 -14.41 9.71 0.11
CA SER A 365 -14.26 11.18 0.02
C SER A 365 -14.79 11.79 -1.27
N SER A 366 -14.97 11.00 -2.33
CA SER A 366 -15.58 11.43 -3.59
C SER A 366 -17.12 11.42 -3.57
N ILE A 367 -17.72 10.89 -2.50
CA ILE A 367 -19.18 10.75 -2.35
C ILE A 367 -19.70 11.91 -1.50
N ASP A 368 -20.61 12.71 -2.07
CA ASP A 368 -21.29 13.80 -1.36
C ASP A 368 -22.49 13.28 -0.56
N GLU A 369 -23.29 12.39 -1.14
CA GLU A 369 -24.51 11.88 -0.52
C GLU A 369 -24.78 10.43 -0.94
N VAL A 370 -25.35 9.64 -0.02
CA VAL A 370 -25.88 8.31 -0.30
C VAL A 370 -27.32 8.27 0.18
N THR A 371 -28.25 8.02 -0.73
CA THR A 371 -29.70 8.05 -0.48
C THR A 371 -30.34 6.71 -0.76
N ALA A 372 -31.04 6.13 0.22
CA ALA A 372 -31.93 5.01 -0.02
C ALA A 372 -33.19 5.49 -0.74
N LEU A 373 -33.40 5.06 -1.98
CA LEU A 373 -34.59 5.41 -2.76
C LEU A 373 -35.80 4.55 -2.40
N ASP A 374 -35.54 3.30 -2.06
CA ASP A 374 -36.48 2.34 -1.51
C ASP A 374 -35.69 1.25 -0.73
N GLU A 375 -36.29 0.13 -0.38
CA GLU A 375 -35.70 -0.93 0.45
C GLU A 375 -34.46 -1.56 -0.20
N THR A 376 -34.40 -1.64 -1.53
CA THR A 376 -33.35 -2.33 -2.30
C THR A 376 -32.65 -1.45 -3.35
N THR A 377 -32.98 -0.17 -3.42
CA THR A 377 -32.40 0.75 -4.40
C THR A 377 -31.66 1.90 -3.67
N VAL A 378 -30.38 2.06 -3.93
CA VAL A 378 -29.55 3.12 -3.37
C VAL A 378 -28.97 4.01 -4.49
N GLU A 379 -28.94 5.31 -4.25
CA GLU A 379 -28.30 6.30 -5.14
C GLU A 379 -27.11 6.95 -4.44
N PHE A 380 -25.97 6.99 -5.14
CA PHE A 380 -24.77 7.72 -4.75
C PHE A 380 -24.65 8.98 -5.58
N THR A 381 -24.51 10.13 -4.93
CA THR A 381 -24.16 11.40 -5.57
C THR A 381 -22.71 11.72 -5.30
N LEU A 382 -21.94 11.94 -6.39
CA LEU A 382 -20.51 12.24 -6.33
C LEU A 382 -20.26 13.74 -6.42
N SER A 383 -19.21 14.24 -5.74
CA SER A 383 -18.72 15.62 -5.86
C SER A 383 -18.13 15.93 -7.25
N GLU A 384 -17.53 14.92 -7.86
CA GLU A 384 -16.98 14.94 -9.21
C GLU A 384 -16.99 13.52 -9.79
N PRO A 385 -16.91 13.32 -11.12
CA PRO A 385 -16.78 11.99 -11.69
C PRO A 385 -15.55 11.28 -11.13
N PHE A 386 -15.73 10.01 -10.70
CA PHE A 386 -14.65 9.24 -10.08
C PHE A 386 -14.66 7.80 -10.62
N ALA A 387 -13.84 7.55 -11.64
CA ALA A 387 -13.78 6.25 -12.34
C ALA A 387 -13.36 5.07 -11.43
N PRO A 388 -12.46 5.23 -10.44
CA PRO A 388 -12.06 4.14 -9.55
C PRO A 388 -13.16 3.65 -8.61
N ILE A 389 -14.32 4.30 -8.53
CA ILE A 389 -15.33 4.06 -7.51
C ILE A 389 -15.77 2.59 -7.43
N PHE A 390 -15.88 1.89 -8.56
CA PHE A 390 -16.35 0.50 -8.61
C PHE A 390 -15.29 -0.50 -8.14
N THR A 391 -14.01 -0.26 -8.46
CA THR A 391 -12.89 -1.16 -8.15
C THR A 391 -12.18 -0.81 -6.85
N TYR A 392 -12.23 0.45 -6.43
CA TYR A 392 -11.57 0.96 -5.24
C TYR A 392 -12.54 1.18 -4.07
N THR A 393 -13.66 1.88 -4.27
CA THR A 393 -14.59 2.23 -3.18
C THR A 393 -15.61 1.13 -2.92
N PHE A 394 -16.40 0.75 -3.92
CA PHE A 394 -17.51 -0.21 -3.75
C PHE A 394 -17.07 -1.64 -3.46
N ASN A 395 -15.84 -2.01 -3.83
CA ASN A 395 -15.22 -3.29 -3.49
C ASN A 395 -14.59 -3.32 -2.09
N ARG A 396 -14.52 -2.17 -1.40
CA ARG A 396 -13.76 -2.03 -0.15
C ARG A 396 -14.61 -1.74 1.08
N ILE A 397 -15.69 -0.99 0.90
CA ILE A 397 -16.52 -0.51 2.01
C ILE A 397 -17.44 -1.63 2.50
N PRO A 398 -17.29 -2.14 3.74
CA PRO A 398 -18.16 -3.15 4.32
C PRO A 398 -19.54 -2.55 4.60
N ILE A 399 -20.60 -3.32 4.36
CA ILE A 399 -21.97 -2.93 4.72
C ILE A 399 -22.22 -3.34 6.18
N LEU A 400 -22.39 -2.32 7.01
CA LEU A 400 -22.57 -2.46 8.45
C LEU A 400 -24.06 -2.55 8.80
N PRO A 401 -24.48 -3.48 9.69
CA PRO A 401 -25.84 -3.50 10.21
C PRO A 401 -26.11 -2.25 11.07
N GLN A 402 -26.96 -1.35 10.55
CA GLN A 402 -27.28 -0.07 11.22
C GLN A 402 -27.76 -0.30 12.65
N HIS A 403 -28.62 -1.29 12.87
CA HIS A 403 -29.22 -1.59 14.18
C HIS A 403 -28.17 -1.95 15.27
N ILE A 404 -26.95 -2.35 14.88
CA ILE A 404 -25.82 -2.61 15.79
C ILE A 404 -24.93 -1.39 15.89
N TRP A 405 -24.55 -0.79 14.75
CA TRP A 405 -23.47 0.20 14.71
C TRP A 405 -23.92 1.63 15.03
N GLU A 406 -25.21 1.97 14.92
CA GLU A 406 -25.69 3.35 15.06
C GLU A 406 -25.44 3.97 16.44
N ASN A 407 -25.39 3.16 17.50
CA ASN A 407 -25.20 3.64 18.87
C ASN A 407 -23.76 3.53 19.38
N ILE A 408 -22.86 2.85 18.65
CA ILE A 408 -21.48 2.65 19.10
C ILE A 408 -20.73 3.96 19.36
N PRO A 409 -20.85 5.04 18.54
CA PRO A 409 -20.18 6.30 18.82
C PRO A 409 -20.65 7.00 20.12
N ASP A 410 -21.86 6.70 20.59
CA ASP A 410 -22.40 7.21 21.86
C ASP A 410 -21.96 6.35 23.06
N ASP A 411 -21.73 5.05 22.85
CA ASP A 411 -21.34 4.08 23.88
C ASP A 411 -19.84 4.08 24.17
N VAL A 412 -19.03 4.43 23.17
CA VAL A 412 -17.59 4.65 23.28
C VAL A 412 -17.25 6.10 22.90
N ASP A 413 -16.01 6.54 23.11
CA ASP A 413 -15.56 7.83 22.57
C ASP A 413 -15.69 7.79 21.02
N ALA A 414 -16.42 8.74 20.43
CA ALA A 414 -16.68 8.78 19.00
C ALA A 414 -15.39 8.77 18.15
N ASP A 415 -14.29 9.37 18.68
CA ASP A 415 -12.96 9.34 18.06
C ASP A 415 -12.31 7.94 18.11
N GLU A 416 -12.82 7.00 18.92
CA GLU A 416 -12.34 5.64 19.12
C GLU A 416 -13.32 4.58 18.57
N ALA A 417 -14.46 4.97 17.98
CA ALA A 417 -15.49 4.06 17.45
C ALA A 417 -14.92 3.05 16.44
N TRP A 418 -13.91 3.42 15.67
CA TRP A 418 -13.20 2.55 14.74
C TRP A 418 -12.44 1.38 15.40
N ARG A 419 -12.20 1.47 16.73
CA ARG A 419 -11.53 0.40 17.52
C ARG A 419 -12.51 -0.56 18.16
N TYR A 420 -13.80 -0.29 18.06
CA TYR A 420 -14.80 -1.22 18.58
C TYR A 420 -14.60 -2.60 17.99
N SER A 421 -14.54 -3.61 18.84
CA SER A 421 -14.38 -5.01 18.47
C SER A 421 -15.70 -5.75 18.66
N PRO A 422 -16.51 -5.91 17.61
CA PRO A 422 -17.79 -6.60 17.72
C PRO A 422 -17.67 -8.02 18.28
N ALA A 423 -16.60 -8.75 17.96
CA ALA A 423 -16.38 -10.12 18.44
C ALA A 423 -16.23 -10.23 19.96
N ASP A 424 -15.76 -9.16 20.63
CA ASP A 424 -15.64 -9.12 22.08
C ASP A 424 -17.00 -8.87 22.78
N ASN A 425 -18.04 -8.50 22.01
CA ASN A 425 -19.36 -8.12 22.50
C ASN A 425 -20.49 -8.98 21.94
N ASP A 426 -20.18 -10.10 21.30
CA ASP A 426 -21.11 -10.99 20.60
C ASP A 426 -21.91 -10.31 19.45
N ASP A 427 -21.37 -9.17 18.91
CA ASP A 427 -22.01 -8.34 17.90
C ASP A 427 -21.31 -8.46 16.52
N LEU A 428 -20.43 -9.45 16.31
CA LEU A 428 -19.78 -9.66 15.01
C LEU A 428 -20.79 -10.28 14.03
N ILE A 429 -21.74 -9.48 13.65
CA ILE A 429 -22.81 -9.74 12.71
C ILE A 429 -22.53 -8.98 11.42
N GLY A 430 -22.51 -9.68 10.32
CA GLY A 430 -22.41 -9.12 8.97
C GLY A 430 -23.43 -9.76 8.05
N SER A 431 -23.32 -9.53 6.76
CA SER A 431 -24.17 -10.13 5.73
C SER A 431 -23.41 -11.06 4.79
N GLY A 432 -22.10 -11.26 5.03
CA GLY A 432 -21.22 -12.01 4.14
C GLY A 432 -21.49 -13.51 4.11
N HIS A 433 -20.84 -14.20 3.19
CA HIS A 433 -21.05 -15.62 2.91
C HIS A 433 -20.57 -16.57 4.02
N LEU A 434 -19.76 -16.08 4.97
CA LEU A 434 -19.35 -16.79 6.17
C LEU A 434 -19.76 -16.00 7.42
N GLN A 435 -20.31 -16.71 8.43
CA GLN A 435 -20.68 -16.13 9.70
C GLN A 435 -19.67 -16.48 10.79
N PHE A 436 -19.38 -15.53 11.65
CA PHE A 436 -18.45 -15.71 12.77
C PHE A 436 -19.02 -16.65 13.82
N THR A 437 -18.20 -17.61 14.29
CA THR A 437 -18.61 -18.57 15.33
C THR A 437 -17.65 -18.61 16.52
N GLN A 438 -16.35 -18.42 16.30
CA GLN A 438 -15.37 -18.50 17.39
C GLN A 438 -14.10 -17.72 17.08
N TRP A 439 -13.55 -17.10 18.12
CA TRP A 439 -12.22 -16.53 18.10
C TRP A 439 -11.43 -16.98 19.35
N GLN A 440 -10.33 -17.66 19.11
CA GLN A 440 -9.30 -17.92 20.10
C GLN A 440 -8.11 -17.03 19.77
N LYS A 441 -7.91 -15.97 20.54
CA LYS A 441 -6.90 -14.97 20.27
C LYS A 441 -5.51 -15.62 20.15
N ASP A 442 -4.78 -15.23 19.09
CA ASP A 442 -3.46 -15.75 18.72
C ASP A 442 -3.42 -17.27 18.41
N ASP A 443 -4.56 -17.92 18.22
CA ASP A 443 -4.68 -19.34 17.89
C ASP A 443 -5.50 -19.54 16.60
N GLU A 444 -6.81 -19.28 16.63
CA GLU A 444 -7.66 -19.47 15.46
C GLU A 444 -8.92 -18.59 15.46
N ILE A 445 -9.46 -18.37 14.25
CA ILE A 445 -10.82 -17.86 14.01
C ILE A 445 -11.57 -18.90 13.22
N ARG A 446 -12.84 -19.17 13.63
CA ARG A 446 -13.77 -20.08 12.94
C ARG A 446 -14.93 -19.31 12.38
N LEU A 447 -15.23 -19.61 11.12
CA LEU A 447 -16.32 -19.03 10.35
C LEU A 447 -17.12 -20.18 9.75
N ASP A 448 -18.42 -20.26 10.01
CA ASP A 448 -19.31 -21.25 9.41
C ASP A 448 -19.94 -20.68 8.12
N SER A 449 -20.32 -21.53 7.17
CA SER A 449 -21.09 -21.12 6.00
C SER A 449 -22.41 -20.46 6.40
N PHE A 450 -22.76 -19.36 5.72
CA PHE A 450 -24.09 -18.76 5.86
C PHE A 450 -24.98 -19.25 4.71
N ASP A 451 -25.72 -20.31 4.95
CA ASP A 451 -26.50 -21.01 3.93
C ASP A 451 -27.59 -20.14 3.26
N ASP A 452 -28.05 -19.08 3.96
CA ASP A 452 -29.04 -18.13 3.43
C ASP A 452 -28.42 -17.01 2.59
N HIS A 453 -27.07 -16.98 2.45
CA HIS A 453 -26.40 -16.05 1.58
C HIS A 453 -26.71 -16.33 0.11
N PHE A 454 -26.79 -15.27 -0.74
CA PHE A 454 -27.08 -15.42 -2.18
C PHE A 454 -25.99 -16.17 -2.96
N ASN A 455 -24.78 -16.32 -2.39
CA ASN A 455 -23.66 -17.08 -2.94
C ASN A 455 -22.84 -17.74 -1.81
N PRO A 456 -23.38 -18.76 -1.13
CA PRO A 456 -22.68 -19.44 -0.04
C PRO A 456 -21.55 -20.32 -0.58
N PRO A 457 -20.43 -20.52 0.16
CA PRO A 457 -19.39 -21.47 -0.22
C PRO A 457 -19.85 -22.91 0.01
N GLU A 458 -19.20 -23.87 -0.68
CA GLU A 458 -19.43 -25.30 -0.42
C GLU A 458 -18.65 -25.82 0.82
N ALA A 459 -17.75 -25.02 1.37
CA ALA A 459 -17.08 -25.30 2.64
C ALA A 459 -18.05 -25.01 3.80
N ASP A 460 -18.38 -26.02 4.63
CA ASP A 460 -19.25 -25.81 5.79
C ASP A 460 -18.61 -24.90 6.85
N GLN A 461 -17.28 -24.93 6.95
CA GLN A 461 -16.52 -24.10 7.90
C GLN A 461 -15.14 -23.72 7.33
N VAL A 462 -14.74 -22.49 7.57
CA VAL A 462 -13.37 -21.99 7.32
C VAL A 462 -12.69 -21.71 8.67
N VAL A 463 -11.48 -22.25 8.85
CA VAL A 463 -10.63 -22.02 10.02
C VAL A 463 -9.40 -21.25 9.61
N LEU A 464 -9.26 -20.03 10.10
CA LEU A 464 -8.05 -19.22 9.96
C LEU A 464 -7.14 -19.53 11.16
N SER A 465 -6.12 -20.38 10.97
CA SER A 465 -5.26 -20.87 12.04
C SER A 465 -3.93 -20.11 12.09
N VAL A 466 -3.54 -19.61 13.27
CA VAL A 466 -2.28 -18.87 13.45
C VAL A 466 -1.11 -19.85 13.52
N ILE A 467 -0.31 -19.91 12.46
CA ILE A 467 0.87 -20.76 12.36
C ILE A 467 2.07 -19.88 12.00
N THR A 468 2.91 -19.60 12.98
CA THR A 468 4.09 -18.71 12.82
C THR A 468 5.38 -19.46 12.51
N ASP A 469 5.45 -20.75 12.85
CA ASP A 469 6.65 -21.59 12.64
C ASP A 469 6.67 -22.21 11.25
N PRO A 470 7.74 -22.02 10.46
CA PRO A 470 7.85 -22.59 9.11
C PRO A 470 7.77 -24.12 9.08
N SER A 471 8.31 -24.81 10.11
CA SER A 471 8.29 -26.27 10.15
C SER A 471 6.88 -26.81 10.42
N ALA A 472 6.09 -26.10 11.25
CA ALA A 472 4.69 -26.42 11.49
C ALA A 472 3.85 -26.19 10.23
N PHE A 473 4.11 -25.12 9.49
CA PHE A 473 3.48 -24.84 8.21
C PHE A 473 3.76 -25.95 7.19
N ASN A 474 5.04 -26.28 6.93
CA ASN A 474 5.42 -27.33 6.00
C ASN A 474 4.89 -28.71 6.43
N GLY A 475 4.95 -29.01 7.75
CA GLY A 475 4.42 -30.24 8.31
C GLY A 475 2.90 -30.37 8.16
N GLY A 476 2.16 -29.27 8.29
CA GLY A 476 0.71 -29.23 8.11
C GLY A 476 0.31 -29.56 6.68
N PHE A 477 0.96 -28.97 5.68
CA PHE A 477 0.71 -29.30 4.28
C PHE A 477 1.14 -30.72 3.94
N SER A 478 2.34 -31.16 4.33
CA SER A 478 2.79 -32.55 4.08
C SER A 478 1.90 -33.61 4.69
N GLN A 479 1.16 -33.30 5.76
CA GLN A 479 0.22 -34.21 6.42
C GLN A 479 -1.23 -34.04 5.96
N GLY A 480 -1.50 -33.07 5.06
CA GLY A 480 -2.85 -32.75 4.58
C GLY A 480 -3.77 -32.17 5.65
N THR A 481 -3.23 -31.52 6.69
CA THR A 481 -4.00 -30.85 7.76
C THR A 481 -4.20 -29.36 7.50
N LEU A 482 -3.49 -28.80 6.52
CA LEU A 482 -3.71 -27.48 5.97
C LEU A 482 -4.19 -27.61 4.54
N ASP A 483 -5.13 -26.77 4.15
CA ASP A 483 -5.84 -26.94 2.89
C ASP A 483 -5.45 -25.93 1.83
N LEU A 484 -5.26 -24.67 2.19
CA LEU A 484 -5.00 -23.58 1.24
C LEU A 484 -4.12 -22.52 1.91
N ALA A 485 -3.10 -22.01 1.25
CA ALA A 485 -2.31 -20.88 1.75
C ALA A 485 -2.09 -19.82 0.69
N PHE A 486 -2.39 -18.59 1.10
CA PHE A 486 -2.06 -17.35 0.40
C PHE A 486 -1.09 -16.47 1.21
N ASP A 487 -1.01 -16.62 2.52
CA ASP A 487 0.02 -15.98 3.35
C ASP A 487 1.20 -16.94 3.54
N VAL A 488 2.14 -16.85 2.60
CA VAL A 488 3.34 -17.70 2.55
C VAL A 488 4.60 -16.96 3.01
N SER A 489 4.44 -15.81 3.63
CA SER A 489 5.52 -14.91 4.03
C SER A 489 6.58 -15.53 4.97
N ARG A 490 6.22 -16.62 5.64
CA ARG A 490 7.10 -17.37 6.57
C ARG A 490 7.94 -18.46 5.91
N VAL A 491 7.71 -18.75 4.63
CA VAL A 491 8.41 -19.80 3.88
C VAL A 491 8.99 -19.20 2.62
N ASP A 492 10.24 -19.55 2.30
CA ASP A 492 10.83 -19.12 1.03
C ASP A 492 10.11 -19.77 -0.16
N SER A 493 9.82 -18.99 -1.19
CA SER A 493 9.08 -19.43 -2.37
C SER A 493 9.58 -20.72 -3.02
N PRO A 494 10.90 -20.94 -3.21
CA PRO A 494 11.42 -22.20 -3.71
C PRO A 494 11.09 -23.40 -2.83
N ASN A 495 11.16 -23.26 -1.49
CA ASN A 495 10.84 -24.33 -0.55
C ASN A 495 9.37 -24.72 -0.61
N LEU A 496 8.47 -23.77 -0.88
CA LEU A 496 7.05 -24.06 -1.04
C LEU A 496 6.75 -24.84 -2.33
N ILE A 497 7.43 -24.49 -3.42
CA ILE A 497 7.32 -25.22 -4.70
C ILE A 497 7.86 -26.66 -4.53
N GLU A 498 9.03 -26.82 -3.89
CA GLU A 498 9.60 -28.14 -3.59
C GLU A 498 8.65 -28.99 -2.71
N LEU A 499 8.01 -28.36 -1.71
CA LEU A 499 7.00 -29.02 -0.87
C LEU A 499 5.84 -29.58 -1.70
N ALA A 500 5.34 -28.82 -2.67
CA ALA A 500 4.29 -29.29 -3.56
C ALA A 500 4.79 -30.38 -4.53
N GLU A 501 6.01 -30.30 -5.03
CA GLU A 501 6.61 -31.33 -5.89
C GLU A 501 6.82 -32.67 -5.15
N GLU A 502 7.09 -32.62 -3.84
CA GLU A 502 7.28 -33.82 -3.01
C GLU A 502 5.96 -34.49 -2.59
N ASN A 503 4.80 -33.84 -2.76
CA ASN A 503 3.50 -34.31 -2.31
C ASN A 503 2.48 -34.25 -3.44
N ASP A 504 2.19 -35.37 -4.09
CA ASP A 504 1.31 -35.47 -5.27
C ASP A 504 -0.11 -34.89 -5.07
N PHE A 505 -0.56 -34.71 -3.83
CA PHE A 505 -1.86 -34.13 -3.50
C PHE A 505 -1.83 -32.61 -3.27
N LEU A 506 -0.67 -32.00 -3.37
CA LEU A 506 -0.53 -30.54 -3.28
C LEU A 506 -0.35 -29.96 -4.67
N ASN A 507 -1.06 -28.89 -4.94
CA ASN A 507 -0.88 -28.07 -6.12
C ASN A 507 -0.30 -26.70 -5.72
N THR A 508 0.47 -26.11 -6.60
CA THR A 508 0.99 -24.75 -6.42
C THR A 508 0.90 -23.98 -7.73
N GLU A 509 0.64 -22.69 -7.61
CA GLU A 509 0.69 -21.73 -8.70
C GLU A 509 1.40 -20.47 -8.24
N THR A 510 2.39 -20.01 -9.01
CA THR A 510 3.07 -18.75 -8.74
C THR A 510 2.42 -17.63 -9.53
N VAL A 511 1.95 -16.62 -8.83
CA VAL A 511 1.32 -15.43 -9.43
C VAL A 511 2.23 -14.23 -9.24
N ILE A 512 2.54 -13.53 -10.33
CA ILE A 512 3.19 -12.22 -10.23
C ILE A 512 2.26 -11.25 -9.50
N SER A 513 2.75 -10.69 -8.43
CA SER A 513 1.99 -9.85 -7.51
C SER A 513 1.73 -8.45 -8.08
N VAL A 514 0.60 -7.84 -7.71
CA VAL A 514 0.42 -6.38 -7.82
C VAL A 514 1.25 -5.62 -6.78
N GLY A 515 1.76 -6.33 -5.77
CA GLY A 515 2.75 -5.81 -4.85
C GLY A 515 4.10 -5.56 -5.52
N SER A 516 4.96 -4.82 -4.84
CA SER A 516 6.26 -4.44 -5.41
C SER A 516 7.30 -4.17 -4.34
N PHE A 517 8.58 -4.22 -4.74
CA PHE A 517 9.71 -3.78 -3.93
C PHE A 517 10.31 -2.52 -4.56
N PRO A 518 9.84 -1.34 -4.19
CA PRO A 518 10.42 -0.07 -4.61
C PRO A 518 11.48 0.45 -3.65
N PHE A 519 12.17 1.49 -4.12
CA PHE A 519 12.86 2.45 -3.29
C PHE A 519 12.32 3.86 -3.56
N ALA A 520 12.31 4.67 -2.53
CA ALA A 520 11.76 6.01 -2.52
C ALA A 520 12.85 7.03 -2.21
N MET A 521 12.84 8.15 -2.92
CA MET A 521 13.80 9.25 -2.80
C MET A 521 13.04 10.53 -2.50
N TYR A 522 13.31 11.16 -1.36
CA TYR A 522 12.62 12.41 -0.99
C TYR A 522 12.97 13.55 -1.93
N THR A 523 11.97 14.18 -2.53
CA THR A 523 12.19 15.35 -3.40
C THR A 523 12.57 16.61 -2.61
N THR A 524 12.38 16.57 -1.30
CA THR A 524 12.78 17.62 -0.34
C THR A 524 14.15 17.39 0.29
N PHE A 525 14.87 16.32 -0.07
CA PHE A 525 16.28 16.13 0.24
C PHE A 525 17.11 16.72 -0.90
N ALA A 526 18.06 17.61 -0.57
CA ALA A 526 18.75 18.44 -1.54
C ALA A 526 19.36 17.69 -2.74
N PRO A 527 20.12 16.59 -2.59
CA PRO A 527 20.61 15.85 -3.74
C PRO A 527 19.49 15.23 -4.59
N THR A 528 18.48 14.59 -3.99
CA THR A 528 17.39 13.92 -4.70
C THR A 528 16.27 14.86 -5.15
N SER A 529 16.34 16.15 -4.83
CA SER A 529 15.48 17.16 -5.47
C SER A 529 15.79 17.30 -6.96
N PHE A 530 17.01 16.93 -7.40
CA PHE A 530 17.37 16.89 -8.82
C PHE A 530 16.87 15.57 -9.46
N PRO A 531 16.02 15.64 -10.49
CA PRO A 531 15.55 14.45 -11.24
C PRO A 531 16.68 13.58 -11.76
N GLU A 532 17.79 14.20 -12.19
CA GLU A 532 18.96 13.52 -12.74
C GLU A 532 19.71 12.71 -11.67
N VAL A 533 19.70 13.16 -10.42
CA VAL A 533 20.25 12.37 -9.30
C VAL A 533 19.38 11.13 -9.07
N ARG A 534 18.05 11.27 -9.08
CA ARG A 534 17.13 10.14 -8.96
C ARG A 534 17.31 9.14 -10.11
N ALA A 535 17.44 9.63 -11.34
CA ALA A 535 17.71 8.83 -12.52
C ALA A 535 19.07 8.11 -12.47
N ALA A 536 20.10 8.74 -11.90
CA ALA A 536 21.41 8.11 -11.71
C ALA A 536 21.32 6.90 -10.76
N PHE A 537 20.56 6.99 -9.66
CA PHE A 537 20.25 5.84 -8.80
C PHE A 537 19.51 4.76 -9.57
N CYS A 538 18.46 5.10 -10.31
CA CYS A 538 17.70 4.15 -11.13
C CYS A 538 18.56 3.45 -12.19
N SER A 539 19.55 4.15 -12.77
CA SER A 539 20.42 3.62 -13.82
C SER A 539 21.23 2.41 -13.40
N THR A 540 21.58 2.30 -12.11
CA THR A 540 22.51 1.30 -11.60
C THR A 540 21.83 0.22 -10.76
N VAL A 541 20.50 0.24 -10.63
CA VAL A 541 19.76 -0.81 -9.92
C VAL A 541 19.93 -2.15 -10.62
N PRO A 542 20.38 -3.24 -9.92
CA PRO A 542 20.64 -4.54 -10.53
C PRO A 542 19.34 -5.38 -10.69
N LYS A 543 18.36 -4.86 -11.43
CA LYS A 543 17.00 -5.44 -11.52
C LYS A 543 16.99 -6.87 -12.04
N GLN A 544 17.77 -7.15 -13.11
CA GLN A 544 17.85 -8.50 -13.68
C GLN A 544 18.47 -9.50 -12.70
N GLU A 545 19.53 -9.10 -12.00
CA GLU A 545 20.17 -9.92 -10.96
C GLU A 545 19.19 -10.18 -9.81
N ALA A 546 18.40 -9.16 -9.41
CA ALA A 546 17.38 -9.32 -8.38
C ALA A 546 16.33 -10.36 -8.77
N VAL A 547 15.86 -10.36 -10.02
CA VAL A 547 14.90 -11.34 -10.53
C VAL A 547 15.53 -12.74 -10.65
N GLU A 548 16.69 -12.87 -11.30
CA GLU A 548 17.27 -14.18 -11.64
C GLU A 548 17.95 -14.86 -10.44
N GLU A 549 18.74 -14.09 -9.65
CA GLU A 549 19.58 -14.67 -8.60
C GLU A 549 18.95 -14.60 -7.21
N ILE A 550 18.22 -13.51 -6.89
CA ILE A 550 17.61 -13.35 -5.57
C ILE A 550 16.23 -13.99 -5.53
N HIS A 551 15.37 -13.68 -6.51
CA HIS A 551 14.04 -14.29 -6.61
C HIS A 551 14.03 -15.67 -7.31
N GLY A 552 15.17 -16.17 -7.82
CA GLY A 552 15.25 -17.46 -8.50
C GLY A 552 14.40 -17.53 -9.77
N GLY A 553 14.17 -16.41 -10.44
CA GLY A 553 13.30 -16.30 -11.61
C GLY A 553 11.81 -16.20 -11.31
N LEU A 554 11.44 -16.10 -10.03
CA LEU A 554 10.04 -16.00 -9.58
C LEU A 554 9.60 -14.55 -9.36
N ALA A 555 10.03 -13.61 -10.19
CA ALA A 555 9.62 -12.22 -10.14
C ALA A 555 9.67 -11.59 -11.53
N GLU A 556 8.96 -10.51 -11.73
CA GLU A 556 9.11 -9.65 -12.90
C GLU A 556 9.90 -8.38 -12.54
N VAL A 557 10.64 -7.88 -13.53
CA VAL A 557 11.35 -6.61 -13.39
C VAL A 557 10.33 -5.48 -13.22
N GLY A 558 10.51 -4.69 -12.15
CA GLY A 558 9.73 -3.49 -11.92
C GLY A 558 10.32 -2.26 -12.62
N ASN A 559 9.50 -1.25 -12.83
CA ASN A 559 9.93 0.07 -13.28
C ASN A 559 9.03 1.16 -12.69
N SER A 560 7.75 1.17 -13.03
CA SER A 560 6.72 1.97 -12.35
C SER A 560 6.03 1.16 -11.26
N MET A 561 5.12 1.81 -10.54
CA MET A 561 4.29 1.18 -9.51
C MET A 561 3.27 0.18 -10.07
N ILE A 562 2.95 0.25 -11.35
CA ILE A 562 2.00 -0.66 -12.00
C ILE A 562 2.70 -1.94 -12.42
N SER A 563 2.21 -3.07 -11.92
CA SER A 563 2.77 -4.39 -12.23
C SER A 563 2.45 -4.81 -13.68
N PRO A 564 3.39 -5.49 -14.38
CA PRO A 564 3.14 -6.10 -15.69
C PRO A 564 2.00 -7.12 -15.69
N VAL A 565 1.61 -7.65 -14.52
CA VAL A 565 0.45 -8.55 -14.39
C VAL A 565 -0.88 -7.85 -14.73
N LEU A 566 -0.87 -6.52 -14.77
CA LEU A 566 -1.99 -5.69 -15.19
C LEU A 566 -1.78 -5.14 -16.63
N PRO A 567 -1.79 -5.97 -17.67
CA PRO A 567 -1.34 -5.60 -19.02
C PRO A 567 -2.20 -4.51 -19.66
N PHE A 568 -3.46 -4.38 -19.23
CA PHE A 568 -4.32 -3.29 -19.66
C PHE A 568 -3.78 -1.94 -19.19
N TRP A 569 -3.36 -1.82 -17.93
CA TRP A 569 -2.87 -0.57 -17.35
C TRP A 569 -1.38 -0.33 -17.56
N TYR A 570 -0.58 -1.39 -17.66
CA TYR A 570 0.87 -1.30 -17.82
C TYR A 570 1.28 -0.64 -19.14
N SER A 571 2.27 0.26 -19.10
CA SER A 571 2.85 0.89 -20.28
C SER A 571 4.15 0.23 -20.69
N ASP A 572 4.24 -0.22 -21.95
CA ASP A 572 5.49 -0.72 -22.55
C ASP A 572 6.43 0.39 -23.05
N GLU A 573 5.97 1.66 -23.00
CA GLU A 573 6.72 2.83 -23.49
C GLU A 573 7.60 3.48 -22.41
N GLN A 574 7.58 2.95 -21.19
CA GLN A 574 8.40 3.42 -20.08
C GLN A 574 9.90 3.33 -20.39
N THR A 575 10.70 4.29 -19.91
CA THR A 575 12.15 4.17 -19.93
C THR A 575 12.59 3.13 -18.90
N MET A 576 13.14 2.01 -19.36
CA MET A 576 13.55 0.87 -18.52
C MET A 576 14.92 1.11 -17.87
N TRP A 577 14.94 1.93 -16.82
CA TRP A 577 16.13 2.24 -16.04
C TRP A 577 16.70 1.00 -15.34
N GLY A 578 18.03 0.89 -15.30
CA GLY A 578 18.71 -0.28 -14.71
C GLY A 578 18.67 -1.54 -15.57
N MET A 579 18.09 -1.45 -16.77
CA MET A 579 17.96 -2.52 -17.75
C MET A 579 18.59 -2.12 -19.09
N SER A 580 17.77 -1.97 -20.13
CA SER A 580 18.23 -1.54 -21.46
C SER A 580 18.70 -0.09 -21.49
N TYR A 581 18.31 0.71 -20.51
CA TYR A 581 18.68 2.10 -20.33
C TYR A 581 19.27 2.30 -18.92
N GLY A 582 20.60 2.16 -18.79
CA GLY A 582 21.21 2.25 -17.46
C GLY A 582 22.70 1.88 -17.43
N GLY A 583 23.17 1.60 -16.22
CA GLY A 583 24.56 1.32 -15.87
C GLY A 583 25.32 2.58 -15.46
N ARG A 584 26.55 2.38 -14.95
CA ARG A 584 27.44 3.44 -14.47
C ARG A 584 27.65 4.56 -15.49
N GLU A 585 27.93 4.21 -16.76
CA GLU A 585 28.21 5.20 -17.80
C GLU A 585 27.01 6.13 -17.98
N LYS A 586 25.79 5.58 -17.99
CA LYS A 586 24.57 6.38 -18.12
C LYS A 586 24.30 7.25 -16.87
N ALA A 587 24.56 6.72 -15.69
CA ALA A 587 24.44 7.50 -14.45
C ALA A 587 25.36 8.73 -14.46
N ILE A 588 26.61 8.55 -14.88
CA ILE A 588 27.58 9.64 -14.99
C ILE A 588 27.16 10.64 -16.08
N GLU A 589 26.77 10.16 -17.27
CA GLU A 589 26.29 11.00 -18.37
C GLU A 589 25.15 11.93 -17.92
N VAL A 590 24.11 11.37 -17.28
CA VAL A 590 22.94 12.14 -16.82
C VAL A 590 23.35 13.22 -15.80
N LEU A 591 24.26 12.90 -14.88
CA LEU A 591 24.75 13.86 -13.89
C LEU A 591 25.58 14.97 -14.53
N GLU A 592 26.49 14.62 -15.46
CA GLU A 592 27.35 15.59 -16.16
C GLU A 592 26.53 16.48 -17.10
N ASP A 593 25.55 15.94 -17.82
CA ASP A 593 24.64 16.70 -18.70
C ASP A 593 23.84 17.75 -17.91
N ARG A 594 23.47 17.43 -16.64
CA ARG A 594 22.84 18.39 -15.73
C ARG A 594 23.79 19.45 -15.20
N GLY A 595 25.11 19.21 -15.29
CA GLY A 595 26.15 20.12 -14.84
C GLY A 595 26.78 19.75 -13.50
N PHE A 596 26.52 18.55 -12.96
CA PHE A 596 27.31 18.03 -11.85
C PHE A 596 28.75 17.79 -12.30
N VAL A 597 29.71 18.03 -11.41
CA VAL A 597 31.13 17.85 -11.68
C VAL A 597 31.69 16.73 -10.81
N ILE A 598 32.40 15.79 -11.44
CA ILE A 598 33.02 14.67 -10.72
C ILE A 598 34.53 14.81 -10.80
N GLU A 599 35.18 15.07 -9.65
CA GLU A 599 36.64 15.29 -9.55
C GLU A 599 37.21 14.40 -8.43
N ASP A 600 38.22 13.60 -8.75
CA ASP A 600 38.91 12.70 -7.79
C ASP A 600 37.97 11.79 -6.97
N GLY A 601 36.84 11.39 -7.54
CA GLY A 601 35.84 10.54 -6.88
C GLY A 601 34.84 11.30 -6.00
N THR A 602 34.91 12.62 -5.97
CA THR A 602 33.96 13.51 -5.28
C THR A 602 33.04 14.16 -6.31
N ILE A 603 31.76 14.24 -6.01
CA ILE A 603 30.75 14.89 -6.86
C ILE A 603 30.33 16.22 -6.25
N TYR A 604 30.21 17.23 -7.12
CA TYR A 604 29.86 18.61 -6.77
C TYR A 604 28.58 19.01 -7.51
N TYR A 605 27.76 19.84 -6.86
CA TYR A 605 26.58 20.45 -7.47
C TYR A 605 26.92 21.32 -8.69
N PRO A 606 25.99 21.53 -9.62
CA PRO A 606 26.13 22.50 -10.69
C PRO A 606 26.46 23.88 -10.16
N GLU A 607 27.18 24.71 -10.97
CA GLU A 607 27.64 26.02 -10.55
C GLU A 607 26.48 26.92 -10.10
N GLY A 608 26.52 27.38 -8.86
CA GLY A 608 25.51 28.26 -8.27
C GLY A 608 24.26 27.57 -7.74
N GLU A 609 24.17 26.22 -7.81
CA GLU A 609 23.00 25.46 -7.42
C GLU A 609 23.19 24.62 -6.13
N ALA A 610 24.34 24.74 -5.46
CA ALA A 610 24.53 24.08 -4.18
C ALA A 610 23.52 24.62 -3.14
N PRO A 611 22.70 23.80 -2.54
CA PRO A 611 21.72 24.23 -1.56
C PRO A 611 22.39 24.67 -0.25
N GLU A 612 21.77 25.62 0.46
CA GLU A 612 22.25 26.08 1.78
C GLU A 612 22.03 25.03 2.88
N SER A 613 21.07 24.12 2.69
CA SER A 613 20.67 23.07 3.65
C SER A 613 20.62 21.72 2.97
N ARG A 614 20.91 20.64 3.72
CA ARG A 614 20.72 19.25 3.31
C ARG A 614 19.26 18.96 2.99
N TYR A 615 18.35 19.46 3.82
CA TYR A 615 16.91 19.32 3.65
C TYR A 615 16.32 20.65 3.19
N LEU A 616 15.44 20.58 2.22
CA LEU A 616 14.74 21.72 1.65
C LEU A 616 13.45 22.01 2.44
N GLU A 617 12.80 23.14 2.14
CA GLU A 617 11.51 23.49 2.72
C GLU A 617 10.48 22.37 2.48
N GLY A 618 9.71 22.02 3.50
CA GLY A 618 8.72 20.92 3.45
C GLY A 618 9.29 19.52 3.71
N HIS A 619 10.59 19.39 4.02
CA HIS A 619 11.16 18.12 4.46
C HIS A 619 10.85 17.87 5.94
N GLY A 620 10.45 16.63 6.23
CA GLY A 620 10.09 16.21 7.58
C GLY A 620 8.66 16.57 8.00
N CYS A 621 8.28 16.10 9.16
CA CYS A 621 6.97 16.32 9.74
C CYS A 621 7.05 17.36 10.86
N GLU A 622 6.75 18.62 10.56
CA GLU A 622 6.65 19.68 11.58
C GLU A 622 5.36 19.63 12.40
#